data_4f1be668133179d3163fa2a767b11750
#
_entry.id   4f1be668133179d3163fa2a767b11750
#
_cell.length_a   1.000
_cell.length_b   1.000
_cell.length_c   1.000
_cell.angle_alpha   90.00
_cell.angle_beta   90.00
_cell.angle_gamma   90.00
#
_symmetry.space_group_name_H-M   'P 1'
#
loop_
_entity.id
_entity.type
_entity.pdbx_description
1 polymer ?
#
loop_
_entity_poly.entity_id
_entity_poly.type
_entity_poly.pdbx_seq_one_letter_code
_entity_poly.pdbx_strand_id
1 'polypeptide(L)'
;MQNVVIRAIERLDFRTKEAYKTLRTNLSFAGKNVKVISLTSCTPNEGKTSVSFQLCLSLAESGKQTILVDADLRKSVLRGRYKANREKYGLSHYLSGQVELDDACCRTNVNNFDIIFAGPVPPNPSELLGGDAFRNMLEVLRMKYDYVIVDTPPLGSVIDAAIVGAICDGTVIVVESGAISYKFVQNVKEQLNKVGCRILGCVLNKVNTKKNPYYGKYYGHYYGNYYGNGQDGTEEAQEDLTPDAGSKTDGTAAETKTAVPGQNTG
;
A
#
# COMPACT_ATOMS: atom_id res chain seq x y z
N MET A 1 -18.05 -19.99 -10.30
CA MET A 1 -17.10 -18.87 -10.45
C MET A 1 -17.23 -18.24 -11.83
N GLN A 2 -17.16 -16.92 -11.90
CA GLN A 2 -17.17 -16.13 -13.15
C GLN A 2 -15.74 -16.05 -13.72
N ASN A 3 -15.59 -15.74 -15.03
CA ASN A 3 -14.29 -15.43 -15.64
C ASN A 3 -14.19 -13.94 -15.93
N VAL A 4 -13.10 -13.32 -15.49
CA VAL A 4 -12.84 -11.90 -15.66
C VAL A 4 -11.44 -11.68 -16.26
N VAL A 5 -11.35 -10.82 -17.26
CA VAL A 5 -10.09 -10.45 -17.90
C VAL A 5 -9.63 -9.08 -17.38
N ILE A 6 -8.48 -9.06 -16.74
CA ILE A 6 -7.78 -7.85 -16.30
C ILE A 6 -6.94 -7.33 -17.47
N ARG A 7 -7.19 -6.10 -17.94
CA ARG A 7 -6.55 -5.55 -19.15
C ARG A 7 -5.49 -4.51 -18.86
N ALA A 8 -5.55 -3.85 -17.71
CA ALA A 8 -4.63 -2.78 -17.35
C ALA A 8 -3.80 -3.17 -16.10
N ILE A 9 -2.85 -4.08 -16.30
CA ILE A 9 -1.85 -4.38 -15.27
C ILE A 9 -0.67 -3.41 -15.47
N GLU A 10 -0.41 -2.58 -14.47
CA GLU A 10 0.69 -1.63 -14.50
C GLU A 10 2.04 -2.37 -14.49
N ARG A 11 2.92 -2.00 -15.42
CA ARG A 11 4.30 -2.49 -15.40
C ARG A 11 5.10 -1.71 -14.37
N LEU A 12 5.46 -2.39 -13.30
CA LEU A 12 6.28 -1.81 -12.25
C LEU A 12 7.76 -1.77 -12.68
N ASP A 13 8.47 -0.72 -12.26
CA ASP A 13 9.92 -0.69 -12.34
C ASP A 13 10.56 -1.74 -11.40
N PHE A 14 11.85 -1.98 -11.59
CA PHE A 14 12.59 -2.98 -10.83
C PHE A 14 12.51 -2.73 -9.31
N ARG A 15 12.68 -1.48 -8.87
CA ARG A 15 12.68 -1.13 -7.43
C ARG A 15 11.32 -1.38 -6.79
N THR A 16 10.27 -1.00 -7.47
CA THR A 16 8.90 -1.23 -7.00
C THR A 16 8.58 -2.71 -6.94
N LYS A 17 9.02 -3.52 -7.92
CA LYS A 17 8.88 -4.99 -7.86
C LYS A 17 9.59 -5.58 -6.64
N GLU A 18 10.84 -5.18 -6.37
CA GLU A 18 11.59 -5.64 -5.20
C GLU A 18 10.92 -5.21 -3.88
N ALA A 19 10.33 -4.01 -3.82
CA ALA A 19 9.56 -3.58 -2.65
C ALA A 19 8.35 -4.49 -2.39
N TYR A 20 7.62 -4.93 -3.42
CA TYR A 20 6.53 -5.90 -3.25
C TYR A 20 7.03 -7.30 -2.86
N LYS A 21 8.18 -7.76 -3.38
CA LYS A 21 8.80 -9.01 -2.91
C LYS A 21 9.17 -8.92 -1.43
N THR A 22 9.73 -7.79 -1.01
CA THR A 22 10.04 -7.53 0.41
C THR A 22 8.78 -7.52 1.27
N LEU A 23 7.71 -6.82 0.82
CA LEU A 23 6.42 -6.80 1.52
C LEU A 23 5.84 -8.20 1.68
N ARG A 24 5.82 -9.00 0.61
CA ARG A 24 5.40 -10.41 0.63
C ARG A 24 6.21 -11.24 1.64
N THR A 25 7.53 -11.08 1.64
CA THR A 25 8.43 -11.78 2.55
C THR A 25 8.14 -11.38 4.00
N ASN A 26 7.96 -10.09 4.28
CA ASN A 26 7.62 -9.60 5.63
C ASN A 26 6.27 -10.18 6.11
N LEU A 27 5.28 -10.29 5.22
CA LEU A 27 4.01 -10.93 5.57
C LEU A 27 4.17 -12.41 5.89
N SER A 28 5.07 -13.13 5.22
CA SER A 28 5.34 -14.55 5.54
C SER A 28 5.95 -14.73 6.94
N PHE A 29 6.65 -13.73 7.46
CA PHE A 29 7.19 -13.72 8.84
C PHE A 29 6.15 -13.30 9.90
N ALA A 30 5.00 -12.75 9.51
CA ALA A 30 3.96 -12.35 10.44
C ALA A 30 3.30 -13.55 11.17
N GLY A 31 3.47 -14.77 10.64
CA GLY A 31 3.03 -16.02 11.24
C GLY A 31 2.38 -16.96 10.23
N LYS A 32 2.54 -18.27 10.45
CA LYS A 32 2.00 -19.31 9.54
C LYS A 32 0.47 -19.29 9.39
N ASN A 33 -0.23 -18.76 10.39
CA ASN A 33 -1.69 -18.68 10.43
C ASN A 33 -2.24 -17.34 9.92
N VAL A 34 -1.37 -16.40 9.51
CA VAL A 34 -1.77 -15.09 8.97
C VAL A 34 -2.06 -15.26 7.47
N LYS A 35 -3.33 -15.47 7.15
CA LYS A 35 -3.82 -15.69 5.78
C LYS A 35 -4.77 -14.57 5.31
N VAL A 36 -5.68 -14.13 6.18
CA VAL A 36 -6.68 -13.08 5.88
C VAL A 36 -6.14 -11.75 6.35
N ILE A 37 -5.77 -10.90 5.41
CA ILE A 37 -5.07 -9.64 5.67
C ILE A 37 -5.87 -8.49 5.07
N SER A 38 -6.33 -7.56 5.91
CA SER A 38 -6.98 -6.34 5.43
C SER A 38 -5.95 -5.24 5.14
N LEU A 39 -6.22 -4.43 4.12
CA LEU A 39 -5.49 -3.21 3.84
C LEU A 39 -6.42 -2.01 4.00
N THR A 40 -5.98 -1.01 4.76
CA THR A 40 -6.68 0.27 4.89
C THR A 40 -5.70 1.43 4.71
N SER A 41 -6.21 2.65 4.69
CA SER A 41 -5.41 3.88 4.65
C SER A 41 -6.00 4.94 5.58
N CYS A 42 -5.27 6.01 5.80
CA CYS A 42 -5.74 7.13 6.61
C CYS A 42 -6.80 7.95 5.86
N THR A 43 -6.53 8.23 4.57
CA THR A 43 -7.36 9.07 3.70
C THR A 43 -7.58 8.43 2.33
N PRO A 44 -8.52 8.92 1.53
CA PRO A 44 -8.65 8.50 0.14
C PRO A 44 -7.38 8.79 -0.68
N ASN A 45 -7.17 8.00 -1.74
CA ASN A 45 -6.10 8.17 -2.74
C ASN A 45 -4.66 7.90 -2.27
N GLU A 46 -4.43 7.36 -1.09
CA GLU A 46 -3.08 6.94 -0.65
C GLU A 46 -2.53 5.71 -1.41
N GLY A 47 -3.33 5.12 -2.31
CA GLY A 47 -2.92 4.01 -3.18
C GLY A 47 -3.18 2.63 -2.59
N LYS A 48 -3.99 2.52 -1.54
CA LYS A 48 -4.40 1.28 -0.88
C LYS A 48 -4.78 0.17 -1.89
N THR A 49 -5.77 0.41 -2.74
CA THR A 49 -6.24 -0.56 -3.75
C THR A 49 -5.14 -0.98 -4.73
N SER A 50 -4.23 -0.06 -5.11
CA SER A 50 -3.08 -0.41 -5.94
C SER A 50 -2.10 -1.30 -5.19
N VAL A 51 -1.84 -1.01 -3.91
CA VAL A 51 -0.98 -1.84 -3.06
C VAL A 51 -1.60 -3.22 -2.85
N SER A 52 -2.91 -3.30 -2.56
CA SER A 52 -3.64 -4.57 -2.41
C SER A 52 -3.53 -5.44 -3.67
N PHE A 53 -3.79 -4.86 -4.84
CA PHE A 53 -3.74 -5.56 -6.12
C PHE A 53 -2.32 -6.03 -6.48
N GLN A 54 -1.32 -5.17 -6.38
CA GLN A 54 0.06 -5.51 -6.70
C GLN A 54 0.66 -6.52 -5.71
N LEU A 55 0.25 -6.47 -4.43
CA LEU A 55 0.61 -7.49 -3.45
C LEU A 55 0.05 -8.86 -3.86
N CYS A 56 -1.22 -8.93 -4.27
CA CYS A 56 -1.83 -10.17 -4.78
C CYS A 56 -1.09 -10.70 -6.00
N LEU A 57 -0.71 -9.84 -6.96
CA LEU A 57 0.10 -10.25 -8.10
C LEU A 57 1.45 -10.82 -7.65
N SER A 58 2.15 -10.15 -6.74
CA SER A 58 3.44 -10.59 -6.23
C SER A 58 3.35 -11.93 -5.48
N LEU A 59 2.27 -12.18 -4.75
CA LEU A 59 1.97 -13.45 -4.09
C LEU A 59 1.68 -14.55 -5.13
N ALA A 60 0.83 -14.27 -6.11
CA ALA A 60 0.47 -15.19 -7.18
C ALA A 60 1.69 -15.59 -8.05
N GLU A 61 2.56 -14.64 -8.38
CA GLU A 61 3.83 -14.88 -9.09
C GLU A 61 4.76 -15.81 -8.31
N SER A 62 4.65 -15.85 -6.97
CA SER A 62 5.41 -16.80 -6.13
C SER A 62 4.75 -18.16 -5.99
N GLY A 63 3.69 -18.45 -6.73
CA GLY A 63 2.96 -19.72 -6.72
C GLY A 63 1.91 -19.84 -5.63
N LYS A 64 1.56 -18.74 -4.91
CA LYS A 64 0.55 -18.74 -3.86
C LYS A 64 -0.85 -18.55 -4.44
N GLN A 65 -1.79 -19.42 -4.06
CA GLN A 65 -3.20 -19.22 -4.38
C GLN A 65 -3.72 -18.00 -3.60
N THR A 66 -4.09 -16.95 -4.31
CA THR A 66 -4.39 -15.64 -3.72
C THR A 66 -5.74 -15.13 -4.22
N ILE A 67 -6.54 -14.57 -3.33
CA ILE A 67 -7.77 -13.87 -3.68
C ILE A 67 -7.77 -12.44 -3.13
N LEU A 68 -8.21 -11.49 -3.96
CA LEU A 68 -8.48 -10.12 -3.56
C LEU A 68 -9.98 -9.93 -3.36
N VAL A 69 -10.38 -9.49 -2.17
CA VAL A 69 -11.76 -9.14 -1.84
C VAL A 69 -11.87 -7.62 -1.78
N ASP A 70 -12.65 -7.04 -2.68
CA ASP A 70 -12.95 -5.61 -2.69
C ASP A 70 -14.09 -5.31 -1.72
N ALA A 71 -13.73 -4.95 -0.50
CA ALA A 71 -14.66 -4.60 0.57
C ALA A 71 -14.92 -3.08 0.67
N ASP A 72 -14.44 -2.26 -0.28
CA ASP A 72 -14.87 -0.86 -0.41
C ASP A 72 -16.23 -0.80 -1.11
N LEU A 73 -17.29 -1.22 -0.40
CA LEU A 73 -18.67 -1.24 -0.90
C LEU A 73 -19.23 0.16 -1.17
N ARG A 74 -18.51 1.23 -0.76
CA ARG A 74 -18.98 2.61 -0.91
C ARG A 74 -18.45 3.27 -2.18
N LYS A 75 -17.17 3.05 -2.48
CA LYS A 75 -16.50 3.74 -3.59
C LYS A 75 -15.39 2.86 -4.21
N SER A 76 -15.75 1.64 -4.61
CA SER A 76 -14.81 0.77 -5.30
C SER A 76 -14.28 1.42 -6.58
N VAL A 77 -12.96 1.33 -6.76
CA VAL A 77 -12.26 1.78 -7.97
C VAL A 77 -11.59 0.63 -8.72
N LEU A 78 -11.62 -0.58 -8.15
CA LEU A 78 -10.83 -1.73 -8.60
C LEU A 78 -11.13 -2.08 -10.07
N ARG A 79 -12.41 -2.28 -10.42
CA ARG A 79 -12.81 -2.63 -11.78
C ARG A 79 -12.40 -1.60 -12.82
N GLY A 80 -12.66 -0.32 -12.53
CA GLY A 80 -12.34 0.78 -13.44
C GLY A 80 -10.84 0.95 -13.63
N ARG A 81 -10.07 0.88 -12.55
CA ARG A 81 -8.61 1.02 -12.55
C ARG A 81 -7.93 -0.04 -13.42
N TYR A 82 -8.33 -1.28 -13.28
CA TYR A 82 -7.70 -2.41 -13.98
C TYR A 82 -8.43 -2.82 -15.26
N LYS A 83 -9.39 -2.00 -15.70
CA LYS A 83 -10.19 -2.23 -16.91
C LYS A 83 -10.68 -3.66 -17.02
N ALA A 84 -11.15 -4.20 -15.90
CA ALA A 84 -11.75 -5.52 -15.85
C ALA A 84 -13.06 -5.50 -16.65
N ASN A 85 -13.35 -6.58 -17.37
CA ASN A 85 -14.67 -6.74 -17.97
C ASN A 85 -15.72 -6.84 -16.86
N ARG A 86 -16.99 -6.61 -17.20
CA ARG A 86 -18.07 -6.54 -16.22
C ARG A 86 -18.31 -7.93 -15.63
N GLU A 87 -18.22 -8.02 -14.32
CA GLU A 87 -18.71 -9.12 -13.51
C GLU A 87 -20.25 -9.11 -13.47
N LYS A 88 -20.86 -10.27 -13.34
CA LYS A 88 -22.33 -10.39 -13.19
C LYS A 88 -22.74 -10.12 -11.74
N TYR A 89 -21.96 -10.66 -10.80
CA TYR A 89 -22.20 -10.56 -9.37
C TYR A 89 -20.92 -10.18 -8.63
N GLY A 90 -21.06 -9.53 -7.48
CA GLY A 90 -19.98 -9.13 -6.61
C GLY A 90 -20.32 -9.33 -5.14
N LEU A 91 -19.45 -8.84 -4.24
CA LEU A 91 -19.53 -9.01 -2.79
C LEU A 91 -20.89 -8.59 -2.21
N SER A 92 -21.40 -7.42 -2.62
CA SER A 92 -22.70 -6.92 -2.13
C SER A 92 -23.88 -7.83 -2.46
N HIS A 93 -23.86 -8.50 -3.63
CA HIS A 93 -24.90 -9.49 -3.98
C HIS A 93 -24.85 -10.71 -3.06
N TYR A 94 -23.63 -11.23 -2.80
CA TYR A 94 -23.45 -12.36 -1.90
C TYR A 94 -23.88 -12.00 -0.46
N LEU A 95 -23.41 -10.87 0.07
CA LEU A 95 -23.72 -10.44 1.43
C LEU A 95 -25.22 -10.15 1.64
N SER A 96 -25.93 -9.80 0.59
CA SER A 96 -27.39 -9.62 0.59
C SER A 96 -28.18 -10.92 0.34
N GLY A 97 -27.50 -12.08 0.27
CA GLY A 97 -28.16 -13.38 0.05
C GLY A 97 -28.75 -13.58 -1.34
N GLN A 98 -28.33 -12.79 -2.34
CA GLN A 98 -28.87 -12.87 -3.70
C GLN A 98 -28.20 -13.95 -4.54
N VAL A 99 -26.96 -14.34 -4.19
CA VAL A 99 -26.16 -15.33 -4.90
C VAL A 99 -25.28 -16.11 -3.94
N GLU A 100 -24.82 -17.28 -4.37
CA GLU A 100 -23.83 -18.08 -3.66
C GLU A 100 -22.42 -17.47 -3.78
N LEU A 101 -21.51 -17.84 -2.87
CA LEU A 101 -20.14 -17.34 -2.86
C LEU A 101 -19.40 -17.62 -4.18
N ASP A 102 -19.58 -18.80 -4.75
CA ASP A 102 -18.95 -19.17 -6.03
C ASP A 102 -19.40 -18.30 -7.20
N ASP A 103 -20.62 -17.76 -7.16
CA ASP A 103 -21.11 -16.84 -8.18
C ASP A 103 -20.52 -15.44 -8.04
N ALA A 104 -20.14 -15.02 -6.83
CA ALA A 104 -19.46 -13.74 -6.61
C ALA A 104 -17.95 -13.81 -6.90
N CYS A 105 -17.34 -15.01 -6.85
CA CYS A 105 -15.93 -15.20 -7.14
C CYS A 105 -15.63 -15.12 -8.64
N CYS A 106 -14.58 -14.38 -8.99
CA CYS A 106 -14.12 -14.19 -10.36
C CYS A 106 -12.71 -14.77 -10.52
N ARG A 107 -12.55 -15.75 -11.40
CA ARG A 107 -11.24 -16.21 -11.86
C ARG A 107 -10.67 -15.19 -12.85
N THR A 108 -9.43 -14.76 -12.62
CA THR A 108 -8.77 -13.81 -13.51
C THR A 108 -7.94 -14.52 -14.59
N ASN A 109 -7.45 -13.77 -15.57
CA ASN A 109 -6.48 -14.22 -16.56
C ASN A 109 -5.03 -14.27 -16.00
N VAL A 110 -4.84 -14.06 -14.71
CA VAL A 110 -3.55 -14.21 -14.01
C VAL A 110 -3.58 -15.51 -13.22
N ASN A 111 -2.61 -16.38 -13.44
CA ASN A 111 -2.51 -17.64 -12.71
C ASN A 111 -2.45 -17.41 -11.19
N ASN A 112 -3.11 -18.25 -10.42
CA ASN A 112 -3.16 -18.22 -8.95
C ASN A 112 -3.77 -16.94 -8.35
N PHE A 113 -4.52 -16.16 -9.15
CA PHE A 113 -5.11 -14.91 -8.69
C PHE A 113 -6.60 -14.80 -9.05
N ASP A 114 -7.44 -14.79 -8.02
CA ASP A 114 -8.89 -14.62 -8.13
C ASP A 114 -9.32 -13.30 -7.48
N ILE A 115 -10.50 -12.78 -7.81
CA ILE A 115 -11.03 -11.52 -7.27
C ILE A 115 -12.53 -11.67 -6.95
N ILE A 116 -12.95 -11.07 -5.82
CA ILE A 116 -14.34 -10.72 -5.56
C ILE A 116 -14.47 -9.21 -5.65
N PHE A 117 -15.17 -8.69 -6.65
CA PHE A 117 -15.43 -7.25 -6.78
C PHE A 117 -16.53 -6.81 -5.84
N ALA A 118 -16.54 -5.52 -5.48
CA ALA A 118 -17.52 -4.97 -4.54
C ALA A 118 -18.99 -5.17 -4.97
N GLY A 119 -19.26 -5.12 -6.27
CA GLY A 119 -20.63 -5.11 -6.80
C GLY A 119 -21.29 -3.72 -6.69
N PRO A 120 -22.64 -3.63 -6.81
CA PRO A 120 -23.37 -2.38 -6.62
C PRO A 120 -23.31 -1.91 -5.16
N VAL A 121 -23.36 -0.58 -4.95
CA VAL A 121 -23.34 0.02 -3.62
C VAL A 121 -24.62 -0.32 -2.85
N PRO A 122 -24.53 -1.05 -1.72
CA PRO A 122 -25.69 -1.35 -0.90
C PRO A 122 -26.05 -0.18 0.01
N PRO A 123 -27.27 -0.12 0.57
CA PRO A 123 -27.70 0.95 1.47
C PRO A 123 -27.00 0.91 2.85
N ASN A 124 -26.54 -0.28 3.29
CA ASN A 124 -26.01 -0.55 4.62
C ASN A 124 -24.66 -1.28 4.59
N PRO A 125 -23.58 -0.69 4.03
CA PRO A 125 -22.30 -1.36 3.85
C PRO A 125 -21.68 -1.90 5.15
N SER A 126 -21.67 -1.09 6.22
CA SER A 126 -21.07 -1.45 7.52
C SER A 126 -21.74 -2.66 8.17
N GLU A 127 -23.08 -2.75 8.08
CA GLU A 127 -23.85 -3.88 8.61
C GLU A 127 -23.55 -5.16 7.85
N LEU A 128 -23.49 -5.10 6.51
CA LEU A 128 -23.15 -6.25 5.68
C LEU A 128 -21.74 -6.76 5.97
N LEU A 129 -20.76 -5.86 6.11
CA LEU A 129 -19.37 -6.20 6.42
C LEU A 129 -19.19 -6.72 7.87
N GLY A 130 -20.05 -6.29 8.81
CA GLY A 130 -20.05 -6.78 10.19
C GLY A 130 -20.85 -8.07 10.40
N GLY A 131 -21.63 -8.50 9.40
CA GLY A 131 -22.53 -9.65 9.50
C GLY A 131 -21.84 -11.01 9.38
N ASP A 132 -22.59 -12.06 9.77
CA ASP A 132 -22.09 -13.44 9.75
C ASP A 132 -21.75 -13.93 8.34
N ALA A 133 -22.47 -13.45 7.31
CA ALA A 133 -22.19 -13.82 5.93
C ALA A 133 -20.77 -13.46 5.50
N PHE A 134 -20.28 -12.25 5.88
CA PHE A 134 -18.92 -11.83 5.58
C PHE A 134 -17.88 -12.64 6.35
N ARG A 135 -18.12 -12.89 7.65
CA ARG A 135 -17.26 -13.73 8.49
C ARG A 135 -17.16 -15.16 7.94
N ASN A 136 -18.28 -15.78 7.62
CA ASN A 136 -18.33 -17.14 7.07
C ASN A 136 -17.62 -17.22 5.71
N MET A 137 -17.79 -16.20 4.86
CA MET A 137 -17.06 -16.09 3.59
C MET A 137 -15.54 -16.11 3.83
N LEU A 138 -15.02 -15.30 4.75
CA LEU A 138 -13.58 -15.26 5.02
C LEU A 138 -13.05 -16.61 5.52
N GLU A 139 -13.82 -17.35 6.33
CA GLU A 139 -13.42 -18.69 6.77
C GLU A 139 -13.40 -19.71 5.59
N VAL A 140 -14.37 -19.66 4.69
CA VAL A 140 -14.36 -20.50 3.49
C VAL A 140 -13.17 -20.16 2.58
N LEU A 141 -12.90 -18.87 2.37
CA LEU A 141 -11.77 -18.43 1.56
C LEU A 141 -10.42 -18.79 2.19
N ARG A 142 -10.29 -18.71 3.53
CA ARG A 142 -9.11 -19.13 4.30
C ARG A 142 -8.72 -20.58 4.04
N MET A 143 -9.71 -21.47 3.88
CA MET A 143 -9.46 -22.88 3.58
C MET A 143 -9.01 -23.12 2.15
N LYS A 144 -9.46 -22.27 1.21
CA LYS A 144 -9.25 -22.44 -0.23
C LYS A 144 -7.99 -21.75 -0.75
N TYR A 145 -7.56 -20.65 -0.12
CA TYR A 145 -6.46 -19.82 -0.57
C TYR A 145 -5.30 -19.80 0.46
N ASP A 146 -4.08 -19.58 -0.05
CA ASP A 146 -2.92 -19.30 0.79
C ASP A 146 -3.02 -17.91 1.42
N TYR A 147 -3.53 -16.92 0.64
CA TYR A 147 -3.74 -15.56 1.09
C TYR A 147 -5.08 -15.00 0.61
N VAL A 148 -5.78 -14.35 1.53
CA VAL A 148 -6.99 -13.56 1.29
C VAL A 148 -6.67 -12.11 1.61
N ILE A 149 -6.58 -11.28 0.60
CA ILE A 149 -6.29 -9.84 0.75
C ILE A 149 -7.61 -9.09 0.66
N VAL A 150 -7.92 -8.29 1.69
CA VAL A 150 -9.19 -7.56 1.78
C VAL A 150 -8.90 -6.06 1.65
N ASP A 151 -9.30 -5.48 0.51
CA ASP A 151 -9.19 -4.03 0.26
C ASP A 151 -10.38 -3.31 0.88
N THR A 152 -10.14 -2.44 1.87
CA THR A 152 -11.20 -1.76 2.63
C THR A 152 -11.22 -0.24 2.34
N PRO A 153 -12.28 0.52 2.63
CA PRO A 153 -12.23 1.96 2.54
C PRO A 153 -11.23 2.59 3.52
N PRO A 154 -10.85 3.88 3.33
CA PRO A 154 -9.97 4.58 4.28
C PRO A 154 -10.62 4.68 5.67
N LEU A 155 -9.89 4.29 6.72
CA LEU A 155 -10.42 4.31 8.10
C LEU A 155 -10.70 5.72 8.62
N GLY A 156 -9.93 6.72 8.16
CA GLY A 156 -10.20 8.12 8.51
C GLY A 156 -11.50 8.68 7.92
N SER A 157 -12.14 7.96 7.00
CA SER A 157 -13.41 8.37 6.38
C SER A 157 -14.61 7.61 6.93
N VAL A 158 -14.49 6.30 7.15
CA VAL A 158 -15.57 5.40 7.58
C VAL A 158 -15.06 4.26 8.45
N ILE A 159 -15.94 3.71 9.30
CA ILE A 159 -15.60 2.66 10.27
C ILE A 159 -15.40 1.27 9.65
N ASP A 160 -15.82 1.07 8.42
CA ASP A 160 -15.87 -0.23 7.73
C ASP A 160 -14.53 -0.98 7.81
N ALA A 161 -13.41 -0.26 7.66
CA ALA A 161 -12.07 -0.85 7.74
C ALA A 161 -11.75 -1.43 9.14
N ALA A 162 -12.27 -0.81 10.21
CA ALA A 162 -12.10 -1.32 11.56
C ALA A 162 -12.97 -2.57 11.79
N ILE A 163 -14.21 -2.58 11.27
CA ILE A 163 -15.10 -3.76 11.32
C ILE A 163 -14.44 -4.95 10.62
N VAL A 164 -13.95 -4.77 9.41
CA VAL A 164 -13.25 -5.80 8.63
C VAL A 164 -11.96 -6.23 9.32
N GLY A 165 -11.15 -5.26 9.79
CA GLY A 165 -9.88 -5.53 10.44
C GLY A 165 -9.99 -6.38 11.71
N ALA A 166 -11.09 -6.23 12.46
CA ALA A 166 -11.35 -7.00 13.69
C ALA A 166 -11.57 -8.51 13.45
N ILE A 167 -11.93 -8.91 12.24
CA ILE A 167 -12.18 -10.31 11.86
C ILE A 167 -11.09 -10.89 10.94
N CYS A 168 -10.12 -10.08 10.53
CA CYS A 168 -8.94 -10.52 9.79
C CYS A 168 -7.82 -10.95 10.74
N ASP A 169 -6.83 -11.71 10.24
CA ASP A 169 -5.64 -12.10 11.01
C ASP A 169 -4.73 -10.91 11.31
N GLY A 170 -4.87 -9.86 10.52
CA GLY A 170 -4.18 -8.59 10.74
C GLY A 170 -4.47 -7.57 9.64
N THR A 171 -4.06 -6.35 9.92
CA THR A 171 -4.27 -5.19 9.04
C THR A 171 -2.94 -4.51 8.70
N VAL A 172 -2.80 -4.13 7.45
CA VAL A 172 -1.70 -3.29 6.95
C VAL A 172 -2.25 -1.89 6.68
N ILE A 173 -1.56 -0.86 7.19
CA ILE A 173 -1.93 0.54 6.97
C ILE A 173 -1.10 1.06 5.79
N VAL A 174 -1.73 1.51 4.72
CA VAL A 174 -1.07 2.16 3.57
C VAL A 174 -1.07 3.67 3.80
N VAL A 175 0.11 4.29 3.74
CA VAL A 175 0.31 5.71 4.00
C VAL A 175 1.04 6.36 2.84
N GLU A 176 0.54 7.47 2.32
CA GLU A 176 1.24 8.25 1.30
C GLU A 176 2.39 9.04 1.89
N SER A 177 3.57 8.89 1.31
CA SER A 177 4.79 9.57 1.75
C SER A 177 4.67 11.08 1.63
N GLY A 178 4.88 11.80 2.75
CA GLY A 178 4.87 13.25 2.80
C GLY A 178 3.49 13.92 2.71
N ALA A 179 2.39 13.13 2.62
CA ALA A 179 1.03 13.67 2.53
C ALA A 179 0.26 13.63 3.87
N ILE A 180 0.60 12.65 4.74
CA ILE A 180 -0.15 12.39 5.96
C ILE A 180 0.70 12.73 7.19
N SER A 181 0.13 13.46 8.16
CA SER A 181 0.82 13.76 9.41
C SER A 181 0.97 12.50 10.29
N TYR A 182 2.07 12.40 11.01
CA TYR A 182 2.31 11.31 11.97
C TYR A 182 1.17 11.18 12.99
N LYS A 183 0.66 12.31 13.51
CA LYS A 183 -0.46 12.33 14.46
C LYS A 183 -1.73 11.68 13.89
N PHE A 184 -2.00 11.88 12.60
CA PHE A 184 -3.18 11.29 11.97
C PHE A 184 -3.03 9.77 11.82
N VAL A 185 -1.82 9.29 11.46
CA VAL A 185 -1.52 7.84 11.42
C VAL A 185 -1.67 7.21 12.81
N GLN A 186 -1.23 7.90 13.88
CA GLN A 186 -1.41 7.43 15.25
C GLN A 186 -2.90 7.31 15.62
N ASN A 187 -3.72 8.27 15.24
CA ASN A 187 -5.17 8.20 15.50
C ASN A 187 -5.81 6.99 14.80
N VAL A 188 -5.42 6.72 13.54
CA VAL A 188 -5.89 5.53 12.79
C VAL A 188 -5.44 4.24 13.47
N LYS A 189 -4.18 4.17 13.92
CA LYS A 189 -3.64 3.05 14.70
C LYS A 189 -4.43 2.83 15.99
N GLU A 190 -4.75 3.88 16.74
CA GLU A 190 -5.53 3.79 17.96
C GLU A 190 -6.95 3.29 17.72
N GLN A 191 -7.59 3.72 16.63
CA GLN A 191 -8.91 3.23 16.25
C GLN A 191 -8.91 1.73 15.96
N LEU A 192 -7.91 1.22 15.23
CA LEU A 192 -7.74 -0.20 14.97
C LEU A 192 -7.48 -0.99 16.27
N ASN A 193 -6.64 -0.47 17.17
CA ASN A 193 -6.35 -1.10 18.45
C ASN A 193 -7.58 -1.21 19.35
N LYS A 194 -8.45 -0.18 19.35
CA LYS A 194 -9.71 -0.18 20.15
C LYS A 194 -10.67 -1.29 19.78
N VAL A 195 -10.65 -1.75 18.54
CA VAL A 195 -11.47 -2.89 18.09
C VAL A 195 -10.74 -4.23 18.13
N GLY A 196 -9.55 -4.28 18.76
CA GLY A 196 -8.74 -5.49 18.88
C GLY A 196 -8.06 -5.92 17.58
N CYS A 197 -7.97 -5.04 16.59
CA CYS A 197 -7.35 -5.35 15.31
C CYS A 197 -5.83 -5.48 15.46
N ARG A 198 -5.26 -6.61 15.01
CA ARG A 198 -3.81 -6.82 14.95
C ARG A 198 -3.22 -6.02 13.79
N ILE A 199 -2.36 -5.06 14.07
CA ILE A 199 -1.65 -4.28 13.05
C ILE A 199 -0.35 -5.02 12.69
N LEU A 200 -0.22 -5.44 11.42
CA LEU A 200 0.97 -6.13 10.92
C LEU A 200 2.10 -5.16 10.57
N GLY A 201 1.76 -3.93 10.21
CA GLY A 201 2.72 -2.88 9.85
C GLY A 201 2.11 -1.79 8.99
N CYS A 202 3.00 -0.92 8.48
CA CYS A 202 2.64 0.15 7.56
C CYS A 202 3.41 0.00 6.24
N VAL A 203 2.75 0.32 5.12
CA VAL A 203 3.36 0.48 3.80
C VAL A 203 3.44 1.97 3.49
N LEU A 204 4.65 2.49 3.38
CA LEU A 204 4.86 3.84 2.89
C LEU A 204 4.83 3.83 1.36
N ASN A 205 3.78 4.40 0.79
CA ASN A 205 3.52 4.41 -0.65
C ASN A 205 3.88 5.76 -1.29
N LYS A 206 4.04 5.79 -2.61
CA LYS A 206 4.35 6.98 -3.42
C LYS A 206 5.64 7.71 -2.97
N VAL A 207 6.64 6.95 -2.51
CA VAL A 207 7.93 7.51 -2.09
C VAL A 207 8.68 8.09 -3.28
N ASN A 208 8.96 9.39 -3.25
CA ASN A 208 9.79 10.03 -4.26
C ASN A 208 11.27 9.94 -3.88
N THR A 209 11.97 8.94 -4.41
CA THR A 209 13.39 8.69 -4.12
C THR A 209 14.31 9.79 -4.64
N LYS A 210 13.90 10.59 -5.65
CA LYS A 210 14.68 11.70 -6.19
C LYS A 210 14.65 12.93 -5.27
N LYS A 211 13.57 13.13 -4.53
CA LYS A 211 13.41 14.28 -3.60
C LYS A 211 13.91 13.99 -2.18
N ASN A 212 14.16 12.73 -1.83
CA ASN A 212 14.59 12.36 -0.49
C ASN A 212 15.90 11.55 -0.54
N PRO A 213 17.07 12.22 -0.42
CA PRO A 213 18.40 11.60 -0.48
C PRO A 213 18.60 10.48 0.56
N TYR A 214 17.90 10.54 1.68
CA TYR A 214 17.98 9.53 2.74
C TYR A 214 17.47 8.17 2.26
N TYR A 215 16.32 8.15 1.56
CA TYR A 215 15.78 6.90 0.98
C TYR A 215 16.61 6.43 -0.22
N GLY A 216 17.13 7.35 -1.04
CA GLY A 216 18.03 7.03 -2.15
C GLY A 216 19.31 6.36 -1.66
N LYS A 217 19.90 6.87 -0.56
CA LYS A 217 21.14 6.35 0.04
C LYS A 217 20.91 5.02 0.78
N TYR A 218 19.80 4.88 1.51
CA TYR A 218 19.45 3.65 2.24
C TYR A 218 19.15 2.49 1.26
N TYR A 219 18.35 2.72 0.23
CA TYR A 219 18.07 1.71 -0.80
C TYR A 219 19.26 1.49 -1.73
N GLY A 220 20.03 2.54 -2.09
CA GLY A 220 21.23 2.41 -2.90
C GLY A 220 22.33 1.60 -2.22
N HIS A 221 22.52 1.76 -0.92
CA HIS A 221 23.52 1.02 -0.15
C HIS A 221 23.11 -0.44 0.11
N TYR A 222 21.81 -0.69 0.33
CA TYR A 222 21.29 -2.05 0.60
C TYR A 222 21.21 -2.92 -0.66
N TYR A 223 20.88 -2.31 -1.80
CA TYR A 223 20.72 -3.03 -3.08
C TYR A 223 21.94 -2.89 -4.02
N GLY A 224 22.71 -1.80 -3.96
CA GLY A 224 23.90 -1.60 -4.78
C GLY A 224 25.03 -2.58 -4.44
N ASN A 225 25.18 -2.95 -3.17
CA ASN A 225 26.19 -3.93 -2.75
C ASN A 225 25.80 -5.40 -3.03
N TYR A 226 24.51 -5.69 -3.26
CA TYR A 226 24.05 -7.06 -3.52
C TYR A 226 23.96 -7.43 -5.00
N TYR A 227 23.86 -6.43 -5.89
CA TYR A 227 23.68 -6.66 -7.35
C TYR A 227 24.68 -5.90 -8.22
N GLY A 228 25.72 -5.30 -7.65
CA GLY A 228 26.70 -4.47 -8.33
C GLY A 228 27.85 -5.23 -9.05
N ASN A 229 27.60 -6.46 -9.57
CA ASN A 229 28.52 -7.14 -10.48
C ASN A 229 27.76 -7.81 -11.62
N GLY A 230 27.21 -7.02 -12.51
CA GLY A 230 26.61 -7.47 -13.77
C GLY A 230 26.62 -6.29 -14.74
N GLN A 231 27.54 -6.34 -15.68
CA GLN A 231 27.79 -5.41 -16.78
C GLN A 231 26.52 -4.79 -17.37
N ASP A 232 26.50 -3.46 -17.43
CA ASP A 232 26.09 -2.76 -18.64
C ASP A 232 26.80 -1.40 -18.67
N GLY A 233 27.66 -1.26 -19.69
CA GLY A 233 28.36 -0.02 -19.97
C GLY A 233 27.42 1.00 -20.62
N THR A 234 27.51 2.21 -20.15
CA THR A 234 27.39 3.41 -20.95
C THR A 234 28.25 4.48 -20.30
N GLU A 235 29.26 4.87 -21.09
CA GLU A 235 30.10 6.03 -20.92
C GLU A 235 29.22 7.26 -20.76
N GLU A 236 29.60 8.17 -19.85
CA GLU A 236 29.67 9.59 -20.12
C GLU A 236 30.04 10.39 -18.87
N ALA A 237 31.09 11.13 -19.11
CA ALA A 237 31.54 12.42 -18.59
C ALA A 237 32.20 12.42 -17.22
N GLN A 238 33.52 12.23 -17.28
CA GLN A 238 34.48 12.83 -16.36
C GLN A 238 34.47 14.37 -16.60
N GLU A 239 34.13 15.15 -15.60
CA GLU A 239 34.58 16.54 -15.49
C GLU A 239 35.63 16.62 -14.37
N ASP A 240 36.81 16.99 -14.81
CA ASP A 240 38.00 17.30 -14.05
C ASP A 240 37.72 18.33 -12.94
N LEU A 241 38.09 18.01 -11.74
CA LEU A 241 38.39 18.98 -10.70
C LEU A 241 39.82 18.75 -10.24
N THR A 242 40.76 19.44 -10.87
CA THR A 242 42.11 19.67 -10.35
C THR A 242 42.08 20.67 -9.22
N PRO A 243 42.85 20.46 -8.16
CA PRO A 243 42.99 21.46 -7.11
C PRO A 243 44.07 22.47 -7.49
N ASP A 244 43.71 23.73 -7.50
CA ASP A 244 44.71 24.82 -7.59
C ASP A 244 45.19 25.18 -6.19
N ALA A 245 46.50 25.14 -6.06
CA ALA A 245 47.26 25.55 -4.88
C ALA A 245 47.96 26.87 -5.18
N GLY A 246 47.79 27.83 -4.29
CA GLY A 246 48.84 28.84 -4.24
C GLY A 246 48.48 30.28 -3.93
N SER A 247 48.82 30.63 -2.73
CA SER A 247 49.59 31.82 -2.30
C SER A 247 48.88 33.15 -1.97
N LYS A 248 48.98 33.49 -0.68
CA LYS A 248 49.53 34.71 -0.05
C LYS A 248 49.01 36.07 -0.56
N THR A 249 48.58 36.99 0.26
CA THR A 249 49.14 37.78 1.33
C THR A 249 48.25 39.00 1.63
N ASP A 250 48.29 39.41 2.89
CA ASP A 250 48.22 40.77 3.46
C ASP A 250 46.99 41.69 3.25
N GLY A 251 46.37 42.07 4.35
CA GLY A 251 46.60 43.40 4.89
C GLY A 251 45.34 44.07 5.44
N THR A 252 45.37 44.35 6.74
CA THR A 252 44.88 45.56 7.46
C THR A 252 43.36 45.79 7.55
N ALA A 253 42.85 45.63 8.76
CA ALA A 253 42.55 46.62 9.80
C ALA A 253 41.22 47.39 9.74
N ALA A 254 40.48 47.25 10.84
CA ALA A 254 39.69 48.23 11.59
C ALA A 254 38.48 48.86 10.88
N GLU A 255 37.31 48.87 11.43
CA GLU A 255 36.89 49.60 12.62
C GLU A 255 35.43 49.22 13.02
N THR A 256 35.30 49.18 14.30
CA THR A 256 34.11 49.20 15.15
C THR A 256 33.13 50.31 14.82
N LYS A 257 31.80 50.05 14.91
CA LYS A 257 30.89 50.94 15.66
C LYS A 257 29.57 50.25 16.02
N THR A 258 29.43 50.13 17.32
CA THR A 258 28.22 49.95 18.14
C THR A 258 27.16 51.04 17.91
N ALA A 259 25.89 50.68 17.94
CA ALA A 259 24.86 51.45 18.68
C ALA A 259 23.48 50.73 18.63
N VAL A 260 22.99 50.41 19.79
CA VAL A 260 21.61 50.19 20.24
C VAL A 260 21.31 51.47 21.05
N PRO A 261 20.06 51.84 21.43
CA PRO A 261 18.71 51.40 21.19
C PRO A 261 17.70 52.57 20.94
N GLY A 262 16.46 52.25 20.75
CA GLY A 262 15.37 53.24 20.81
C GLY A 262 13.98 52.59 20.84
N GLN A 263 13.40 52.56 22.05
CA GLN A 263 11.98 52.35 22.31
C GLN A 263 11.12 53.49 21.74
N ASN A 264 9.89 53.26 21.29
CA ASN A 264 8.66 53.63 21.97
C ASN A 264 7.42 53.67 21.03
N THR A 265 6.37 53.08 21.54
CA THR A 265 4.94 53.55 21.55
C THR A 265 4.22 53.89 20.26
N GLY A 266 3.08 53.29 20.17
CA GLY A 266 1.94 53.60 19.32
C GLY A 266 0.97 52.42 19.24
#